data_c593feff7cc48d4423853f4a1ba9694e
#
_entry.id   c593feff7cc48d4423853f4a1ba9694e
#
_cell.length_a   1.000
_cell.length_b   1.000
_cell.length_c   1.000
_cell.angle_alpha   90.00
_cell.angle_beta   90.00
_cell.angle_gamma   90.00
#
_symmetry.space_group_name_H-M   'P 1'
#
loop_
_entity.id
_entity.type
_entity.pdbx_description
1 polymer ?
#
loop_
_entity_poly.entity_id
_entity_poly.type
_entity_poly.pdbx_seq_one_letter_code
_entity_poly.pdbx_strand_id
1 'polypeptide(L)'
;MRAPCMLAVLAMAVPAGAQQVRSTIPSGAAQQVLAANDTSTTSYSLNGIQVIHRQGTANLVVVNLYLLGGVRNATRETAGTEPFYLAASEQGTERYPKDALRRSMARTGSSITLDANDDWTLFGIRTTTEVLDSVWNIFADRLLRPRLDPTEIDFIRNQALSGLRQVDEHPDPLIERSVDSIAFRGHPYGLSPMGNEASLATITHESLLRWRQEQLVKSRLLLVVVGSVSRAKLERMVASSLGTLPAGTYAWTMPDTLPARASSLTVIPRVLPTNYLSGIYRGPRANDRDAAALRVATAVLSGQLFSEIRSKNNLTYSVAAPYHDRALVSGGLYVTTTLPDSTLKIMRDQVRLMQDVTIPTQALAPLIQQFLTEYFLDNETSTAQADFLARSQLYKGDWHSAVRFMADLRAVTGEDVRRVSRRYLRDVQWVYVGDPARISRRLAESF
;
A
#
# COMPACT_ATOMS: atom_id res chain seq x y z
N MET A 1 -35.91 33.76 -16.99
CA MET A 1 -36.52 32.41 -16.93
C MET A 1 -35.33 31.42 -16.99
N ARG A 2 -34.97 30.84 -15.86
CA ARG A 2 -33.87 29.86 -15.74
C ARG A 2 -34.49 28.47 -15.88
N ALA A 3 -34.09 27.72 -16.90
CA ALA A 3 -34.47 26.32 -17.07
C ALA A 3 -33.76 25.43 -16.01
N PRO A 4 -34.44 24.44 -15.43
CA PRO A 4 -33.81 23.51 -14.53
C PRO A 4 -32.93 22.54 -15.31
N CYS A 5 -31.67 22.42 -14.88
CA CYS A 5 -30.72 21.45 -15.37
C CYS A 5 -31.18 20.06 -14.88
N MET A 6 -31.78 19.27 -15.76
CA MET A 6 -32.09 17.86 -15.51
C MET A 6 -30.78 17.07 -15.34
N LEU A 7 -30.57 16.52 -14.17
CA LEU A 7 -29.54 15.50 -13.94
C LEU A 7 -29.85 14.27 -14.80
N ALA A 8 -29.11 14.07 -15.87
CA ALA A 8 -29.14 12.81 -16.60
C ALA A 8 -28.52 11.71 -15.73
N VAL A 9 -29.35 10.86 -15.15
CA VAL A 9 -28.94 9.60 -14.54
C VAL A 9 -28.35 8.74 -15.65
N LEU A 10 -27.04 8.57 -15.65
CA LEU A 10 -26.34 7.69 -16.59
C LEU A 10 -26.74 6.23 -16.28
N ALA A 11 -27.68 5.70 -17.03
CA ALA A 11 -27.80 4.26 -17.21
C ALA A 11 -26.59 3.84 -18.06
N MET A 12 -25.60 3.16 -17.46
CA MET A 12 -24.53 2.51 -18.20
C MET A 12 -25.14 1.39 -19.04
N ALA A 13 -25.30 1.62 -20.32
CA ALA A 13 -25.60 0.57 -21.29
C ALA A 13 -24.35 -0.30 -21.43
N VAL A 14 -24.37 -1.48 -20.82
CA VAL A 14 -23.41 -2.55 -21.07
C VAL A 14 -23.61 -3.00 -22.52
N PRO A 15 -22.57 -3.06 -23.37
CA PRO A 15 -22.73 -3.57 -24.72
C PRO A 15 -23.17 -5.02 -24.67
N ALA A 16 -24.31 -5.33 -25.31
CA ALA A 16 -24.83 -6.69 -25.48
C ALA A 16 -23.87 -7.45 -26.41
N GLY A 17 -22.92 -8.19 -25.83
CA GLY A 17 -21.94 -8.99 -26.56
C GLY A 17 -20.95 -9.75 -25.68
N ALA A 18 -20.92 -9.50 -24.39
CA ALA A 18 -20.13 -10.34 -23.48
C ALA A 18 -20.92 -11.63 -23.22
N GLN A 19 -20.46 -12.74 -23.80
CA GLN A 19 -20.90 -14.08 -23.41
C GLN A 19 -20.80 -14.19 -21.89
N GLN A 20 -21.94 -14.39 -21.23
CA GLN A 20 -22.01 -14.76 -19.81
C GLN A 20 -21.24 -16.08 -19.63
N VAL A 21 -19.96 -16.00 -19.30
CA VAL A 21 -19.30 -17.08 -18.58
C VAL A 21 -19.98 -17.09 -17.21
N ARG A 22 -21.00 -17.95 -17.07
CA ARG A 22 -21.51 -18.34 -15.75
C ARG A 22 -20.36 -19.06 -15.04
N SER A 23 -19.52 -18.31 -14.35
CA SER A 23 -18.69 -18.89 -13.30
C SER A 23 -19.66 -19.31 -12.20
N THR A 24 -19.96 -20.59 -12.15
CA THR A 24 -20.53 -21.22 -10.97
C THR A 24 -19.46 -21.20 -9.90
N ILE A 25 -19.27 -20.05 -9.25
CA ILE A 25 -18.52 -19.99 -7.99
C ILE A 25 -19.38 -20.77 -7.00
N PRO A 26 -18.85 -21.85 -6.39
CA PRO A 26 -19.60 -22.54 -5.34
C PRO A 26 -19.88 -21.50 -4.24
N SER A 27 -21.14 -21.20 -3.97
CA SER A 27 -21.56 -20.19 -2.98
C SER A 27 -21.12 -20.48 -1.54
N GLY A 28 -20.43 -21.60 -1.29
CA GLY A 28 -19.89 -21.99 0.01
C GLY A 28 -18.44 -21.54 0.28
N ALA A 29 -17.60 -21.37 -0.76
CA ALA A 29 -16.19 -21.02 -0.55
C ALA A 29 -15.96 -19.50 -0.32
N ALA A 30 -16.75 -18.66 -0.98
CA ALA A 30 -16.64 -17.22 -0.85
C ALA A 30 -17.16 -16.64 0.49
N GLN A 31 -17.99 -17.40 1.22
CA GLN A 31 -18.49 -17.00 2.54
C GLN A 31 -17.51 -17.26 3.70
N GLN A 32 -16.41 -18.01 3.47
CA GLN A 32 -15.47 -18.38 4.53
C GLN A 32 -14.37 -17.33 4.78
N VAL A 33 -14.29 -16.25 4.01
CA VAL A 33 -13.10 -15.41 4.05
C VAL A 33 -12.95 -14.62 5.35
N LEU A 34 -13.98 -14.22 6.04
CA LEU A 34 -13.90 -13.56 7.38
C LEU A 34 -15.34 -13.40 7.94
N ALA A 35 -16.00 -14.48 8.24
CA ALA A 35 -17.30 -14.41 8.92
C ALA A 35 -17.10 -13.96 10.37
N ALA A 36 -18.06 -13.21 10.92
CA ALA A 36 -18.02 -12.74 12.31
C ALA A 36 -17.85 -13.86 13.35
N ASN A 37 -18.16 -15.11 12.98
CA ASN A 37 -18.04 -16.32 13.79
C ASN A 37 -16.86 -17.21 13.35
N ASP A 38 -15.88 -16.67 12.61
CA ASP A 38 -14.73 -17.46 12.16
C ASP A 38 -13.77 -17.72 13.32
N THR A 39 -13.82 -18.93 13.85
CA THR A 39 -12.90 -19.40 14.91
C THR A 39 -11.54 -19.86 14.37
N SER A 40 -11.33 -19.82 13.05
CA SER A 40 -10.05 -20.22 12.44
C SER A 40 -8.93 -19.22 12.66
N THR A 41 -9.26 -17.96 12.99
CA THR A 41 -8.28 -16.89 13.22
C THR A 41 -8.18 -16.60 14.72
N THR A 42 -6.95 -16.60 15.22
CA THR A 42 -6.62 -16.30 16.63
C THR A 42 -5.47 -15.33 16.72
N SER A 43 -5.42 -14.53 17.78
CA SER A 43 -4.26 -13.67 18.09
C SER A 43 -3.72 -13.99 19.47
N TYR A 44 -2.40 -14.07 19.58
CA TYR A 44 -1.69 -14.37 20.82
C TYR A 44 -0.24 -13.87 20.76
N SER A 45 0.44 -13.88 21.90
CA SER A 45 1.87 -13.55 21.97
C SER A 45 2.71 -14.83 22.01
N LEU A 46 3.76 -14.89 21.18
CA LEU A 46 4.81 -15.91 21.26
C LEU A 46 6.14 -15.26 21.57
N ASN A 47 6.71 -15.56 22.72
CA ASN A 47 8.01 -15.03 23.16
C ASN A 47 8.13 -13.50 23.08
N GLY A 48 7.01 -12.79 23.25
CA GLY A 48 6.93 -11.34 23.13
C GLY A 48 6.71 -10.80 21.72
N ILE A 49 6.46 -11.66 20.73
CA ILE A 49 6.06 -11.29 19.37
C ILE A 49 4.54 -11.45 19.25
N GLN A 50 3.84 -10.44 18.74
CA GLN A 50 2.42 -10.55 18.42
C GLN A 50 2.23 -11.45 17.21
N VAL A 51 1.31 -12.41 17.31
CA VAL A 51 0.97 -13.35 16.25
C VAL A 51 -0.51 -13.26 15.94
N ILE A 52 -0.85 -13.20 14.66
CA ILE A 52 -2.20 -13.47 14.15
C ILE A 52 -2.09 -14.75 13.34
N HIS A 53 -2.86 -15.77 13.72
CA HIS A 53 -2.80 -17.09 13.12
C HIS A 53 -4.18 -17.49 12.61
N ARG A 54 -4.29 -17.59 11.29
CA ARG A 54 -5.47 -18.11 10.60
C ARG A 54 -5.18 -19.53 10.13
N GLN A 55 -5.82 -20.49 10.79
CA GLN A 55 -5.68 -21.89 10.45
C GLN A 55 -6.53 -22.21 9.20
N GLY A 56 -5.89 -22.74 8.17
CA GLY A 56 -6.50 -23.20 6.94
C GLY A 56 -6.28 -24.69 6.70
N THR A 57 -6.99 -25.24 5.70
CA THR A 57 -6.87 -26.65 5.29
C THR A 57 -6.01 -26.81 4.04
N ALA A 58 -5.69 -25.73 3.35
CA ALA A 58 -4.87 -25.76 2.14
C ALA A 58 -3.42 -26.14 2.47
N ASN A 59 -2.77 -26.84 1.55
CA ASN A 59 -1.36 -27.21 1.67
C ASN A 59 -0.40 -25.98 1.55
N LEU A 60 -0.93 -24.84 1.10
CA LEU A 60 -0.17 -23.60 1.03
C LEU A 60 -0.13 -22.92 2.41
N VAL A 61 1.08 -22.51 2.81
CA VAL A 61 1.35 -21.73 4.03
C VAL A 61 1.97 -20.40 3.65
N VAL A 62 1.39 -19.33 4.16
CA VAL A 62 1.92 -17.97 4.10
C VAL A 62 2.31 -17.55 5.50
N VAL A 63 3.53 -17.08 5.65
CA VAL A 63 4.05 -16.49 6.88
C VAL A 63 4.56 -15.10 6.54
N ASN A 64 3.87 -14.08 7.00
CA ASN A 64 4.26 -12.69 6.82
C ASN A 64 4.77 -12.12 8.13
N LEU A 65 6.04 -11.73 8.15
CA LEU A 65 6.64 -10.96 9.23
C LEU A 65 6.64 -9.48 8.83
N TYR A 66 5.94 -8.67 9.60
CA TYR A 66 5.90 -7.22 9.46
C TYR A 66 6.87 -6.60 10.47
N LEU A 67 7.89 -5.91 9.96
CA LEU A 67 8.77 -5.05 10.76
C LEU A 67 8.08 -3.69 10.87
N LEU A 68 7.50 -3.40 12.01
CA LEU A 68 6.63 -2.25 12.22
C LEU A 68 7.39 -0.93 12.15
N GLY A 69 6.76 0.06 11.54
CA GLY A 69 7.25 1.42 11.42
C GLY A 69 7.71 1.79 10.00
N GLY A 70 8.22 0.85 9.20
CA GLY A 70 8.63 1.13 7.82
C GLY A 70 9.52 2.37 7.73
N VAL A 71 9.25 3.23 6.74
CA VAL A 71 10.01 4.47 6.57
C VAL A 71 9.87 5.45 7.74
N ARG A 72 8.83 5.31 8.56
CA ARG A 72 8.63 6.16 9.76
C ARG A 72 9.73 5.99 10.81
N ASN A 73 10.45 4.87 10.79
CA ASN A 73 11.60 4.62 11.67
C ASN A 73 12.92 5.09 11.07
N ALA A 74 12.90 5.65 9.87
CA ALA A 74 14.08 6.13 9.18
C ALA A 74 14.19 7.65 9.24
N THR A 75 15.42 8.14 9.15
CA THR A 75 15.74 9.53 8.82
C THR A 75 16.08 9.62 7.33
N ARG A 76 16.34 10.84 6.84
CA ARG A 76 16.80 11.05 5.46
C ARG A 76 18.11 10.30 5.16
N GLU A 77 18.96 10.17 6.16
CA GLU A 77 20.28 9.54 6.07
C GLU A 77 20.18 8.01 6.16
N THR A 78 19.17 7.47 6.84
CA THR A 78 19.00 6.04 7.07
C THR A 78 17.89 5.41 6.23
N ALA A 79 17.15 6.21 5.44
CA ALA A 79 16.11 5.68 4.55
C ALA A 79 16.69 4.64 3.59
N GLY A 80 15.98 3.52 3.42
CA GLY A 80 16.43 2.39 2.60
C GLY A 80 17.31 1.36 3.32
N THR A 81 17.84 1.65 4.52
CA THR A 81 18.72 0.70 5.24
C THR A 81 18.01 -0.62 5.57
N GLU A 82 16.75 -0.56 6.02
CA GLU A 82 15.95 -1.74 6.38
C GLU A 82 15.72 -2.68 5.18
N PRO A 83 15.11 -2.25 4.07
CA PRO A 83 14.96 -3.11 2.90
C PRO A 83 16.30 -3.51 2.29
N PHE A 84 17.33 -2.68 2.37
CA PHE A 84 18.68 -3.04 1.93
C PHE A 84 19.25 -4.20 2.73
N TYR A 85 19.14 -4.18 4.06
CA TYR A 85 19.58 -5.29 4.93
C TYR A 85 18.91 -6.60 4.52
N LEU A 86 17.61 -6.58 4.32
CA LEU A 86 16.83 -7.76 3.91
C LEU A 86 17.18 -8.23 2.50
N ALA A 87 17.42 -7.33 1.57
CA ALA A 87 17.88 -7.66 0.21
C ALA A 87 19.29 -8.27 0.24
N ALA A 88 20.21 -7.65 0.99
CA ALA A 88 21.58 -8.18 1.14
C ALA A 88 21.61 -9.58 1.78
N SER A 89 20.64 -9.90 2.62
CA SER A 89 20.52 -11.25 3.23
C SER A 89 20.31 -12.37 2.20
N GLU A 90 19.89 -12.05 1.00
CA GLU A 90 19.72 -13.01 -0.10
C GLU A 90 21.06 -13.49 -0.69
N GLN A 91 22.11 -12.71 -0.47
CA GLN A 91 23.45 -13.03 -0.97
C GLN A 91 24.19 -14.06 -0.11
N GLY A 92 23.55 -14.59 0.91
CA GLY A 92 24.04 -15.69 1.74
C GLY A 92 23.93 -15.39 3.23
N THR A 93 23.90 -16.47 4.00
CA THR A 93 23.86 -16.45 5.45
C THR A 93 25.01 -17.26 6.03
N GLU A 94 25.18 -17.26 7.36
CA GLU A 94 26.21 -18.06 8.02
C GLU A 94 26.07 -19.57 7.68
N ARG A 95 24.83 -20.09 7.61
CA ARG A 95 24.54 -21.51 7.36
C ARG A 95 24.36 -21.85 5.88
N TYR A 96 23.89 -20.89 5.08
CA TYR A 96 23.56 -21.10 3.68
C TYR A 96 24.39 -20.13 2.82
N PRO A 97 25.54 -20.56 2.26
CA PRO A 97 26.22 -19.80 1.22
C PRO A 97 25.25 -19.47 0.07
N LYS A 98 25.47 -18.36 -0.63
CA LYS A 98 24.62 -17.80 -1.69
C LYS A 98 24.02 -18.86 -2.64
N ASP A 99 24.87 -19.70 -3.22
CA ASP A 99 24.43 -20.73 -4.16
C ASP A 99 23.64 -21.87 -3.50
N ALA A 100 23.99 -22.22 -2.27
CA ALA A 100 23.25 -23.23 -1.51
C ALA A 100 21.86 -22.71 -1.14
N LEU A 101 21.76 -21.44 -0.74
CA LEU A 101 20.48 -20.77 -0.46
C LEU A 101 19.59 -20.77 -1.68
N ARG A 102 20.10 -20.31 -2.84
CA ARG A 102 19.35 -20.27 -4.10
C ARG A 102 18.88 -21.66 -4.54
N ARG A 103 19.77 -22.66 -4.50
CA ARG A 103 19.40 -24.04 -4.83
C ARG A 103 18.35 -24.61 -3.89
N SER A 104 18.43 -24.30 -2.58
CA SER A 104 17.45 -24.78 -1.61
C SER A 104 16.08 -24.17 -1.85
N MET A 105 16.00 -22.85 -2.10
CA MET A 105 14.75 -22.18 -2.44
C MET A 105 14.14 -22.71 -3.74
N ALA A 106 14.96 -22.89 -4.78
CA ALA A 106 14.50 -23.41 -6.08
C ALA A 106 13.92 -24.83 -5.96
N ARG A 107 14.55 -25.71 -5.15
CA ARG A 107 14.06 -27.08 -4.94
C ARG A 107 12.74 -27.16 -4.19
N THR A 108 12.46 -26.19 -3.33
CA THR A 108 11.21 -26.19 -2.54
C THR A 108 10.03 -25.55 -3.28
N GLY A 109 10.27 -24.88 -4.42
CA GLY A 109 9.25 -24.09 -5.12
C GLY A 109 8.70 -22.94 -4.28
N SER A 110 9.41 -22.56 -3.22
CA SER A 110 8.99 -21.54 -2.28
C SER A 110 9.54 -20.16 -2.65
N SER A 111 8.91 -19.10 -2.15
CA SER A 111 9.39 -17.73 -2.33
C SER A 111 9.51 -17.00 -1.01
N ILE A 112 10.50 -16.11 -0.93
CA ILE A 112 10.61 -15.11 0.14
C ILE A 112 10.34 -13.76 -0.50
N THR A 113 9.36 -13.02 0.05
CA THR A 113 8.91 -11.72 -0.43
C THR A 113 9.47 -10.62 0.47
N LEU A 114 9.93 -9.54 -0.13
CA LEU A 114 10.31 -8.30 0.54
C LEU A 114 9.47 -7.17 -0.07
N ASP A 115 8.77 -6.42 0.78
CA ASP A 115 8.04 -5.23 0.40
C ASP A 115 8.17 -4.17 1.49
N ALA A 116 8.69 -2.99 1.15
CA ALA A 116 8.91 -1.90 2.09
C ALA A 116 7.96 -0.74 1.77
N ASN A 117 7.23 -0.28 2.78
CA ASN A 117 6.30 0.83 2.64
C ASN A 117 6.41 1.85 3.78
N ASP A 118 5.45 2.75 3.86
CA ASP A 118 5.44 3.83 4.83
C ASP A 118 5.35 3.34 6.28
N ASP A 119 4.61 2.26 6.52
CA ASP A 119 4.17 1.83 7.85
C ASP A 119 4.85 0.55 8.35
N TRP A 120 5.37 -0.27 7.46
CA TRP A 120 6.12 -1.50 7.78
C TRP A 120 7.00 -1.95 6.63
N THR A 121 7.90 -2.85 6.93
CA THR A 121 8.55 -3.68 5.92
C THR A 121 8.08 -5.11 6.08
N LEU A 122 7.52 -5.67 5.02
CA LEU A 122 7.11 -7.07 4.94
C LEU A 122 8.31 -7.92 4.55
N PHE A 123 8.58 -8.96 5.34
CA PHE A 123 9.48 -10.05 4.99
C PHE A 123 8.71 -11.36 5.16
N GLY A 124 8.34 -12.00 4.06
CA GLY A 124 7.34 -13.08 4.07
C GLY A 124 7.78 -14.33 3.34
N ILE A 125 7.19 -15.47 3.71
CA ILE A 125 7.36 -16.78 3.06
C ILE A 125 6.05 -17.19 2.43
N ARG A 126 6.15 -17.80 1.23
CA ARG A 126 5.09 -18.59 0.63
C ARG A 126 5.64 -19.97 0.30
N THR A 127 5.05 -21.01 0.91
CA THR A 127 5.57 -22.37 0.86
C THR A 127 4.47 -23.41 1.05
N THR A 128 4.77 -24.69 0.85
CA THR A 128 3.89 -25.79 1.23
C THR A 128 4.21 -26.30 2.65
N THR A 129 3.22 -26.99 3.25
CA THR A 129 3.36 -27.55 4.61
C THR A 129 4.55 -28.54 4.73
N GLU A 130 4.82 -29.29 3.66
CA GLU A 130 5.87 -30.34 3.64
C GLU A 130 7.29 -29.76 3.77
N VAL A 131 7.55 -28.61 3.15
CA VAL A 131 8.88 -27.99 3.14
C VAL A 131 8.99 -26.78 4.07
N LEU A 132 7.93 -26.48 4.82
CA LEU A 132 7.85 -25.30 5.70
C LEU A 132 9.07 -25.21 6.66
N ASP A 133 9.46 -26.31 7.28
CA ASP A 133 10.58 -26.29 8.24
C ASP A 133 11.91 -25.90 7.59
N SER A 134 12.16 -26.39 6.39
CA SER A 134 13.37 -26.04 5.63
C SER A 134 13.36 -24.58 5.21
N VAL A 135 12.21 -24.08 4.71
CA VAL A 135 12.07 -22.69 4.24
C VAL A 135 12.08 -21.72 5.41
N TRP A 136 11.47 -22.07 6.54
CA TRP A 136 11.53 -21.30 7.77
C TRP A 136 12.97 -21.13 8.28
N ASN A 137 13.76 -22.20 8.25
CA ASN A 137 15.16 -22.14 8.67
C ASN A 137 15.97 -21.16 7.79
N ILE A 138 15.74 -21.17 6.48
CA ILE A 138 16.37 -20.21 5.56
C ILE A 138 15.89 -18.79 5.85
N PHE A 139 14.59 -18.60 5.99
CA PHE A 139 13.97 -17.30 6.30
C PHE A 139 14.52 -16.71 7.59
N ALA A 140 14.52 -17.51 8.67
CA ALA A 140 15.03 -17.07 9.96
C ALA A 140 16.53 -16.76 9.90
N ASP A 141 17.31 -17.58 9.18
CA ASP A 141 18.74 -17.37 9.05
C ASP A 141 19.07 -16.12 8.21
N ARG A 142 18.30 -15.84 7.14
CA ARG A 142 18.40 -14.59 6.37
C ARG A 142 18.13 -13.37 7.24
N LEU A 143 17.17 -13.44 8.15
CA LEU A 143 16.84 -12.33 9.03
C LEU A 143 17.85 -12.14 10.15
N LEU A 144 18.29 -13.26 10.78
CA LEU A 144 19.08 -13.22 11.99
C LEU A 144 20.60 -13.25 11.77
N ARG A 145 21.07 -13.91 10.71
CA ARG A 145 22.49 -14.22 10.47
C ARG A 145 22.90 -14.07 9.00
N PRO A 146 22.53 -12.96 8.31
CA PRO A 146 23.07 -12.72 6.98
C PRO A 146 24.59 -12.50 7.06
N ARG A 147 25.33 -12.93 6.04
CA ARG A 147 26.80 -12.77 6.00
C ARG A 147 27.21 -11.31 5.80
N LEU A 148 26.44 -10.56 5.01
CA LEU A 148 26.70 -9.15 4.72
C LEU A 148 28.13 -8.91 4.19
N ASP A 149 28.59 -9.76 3.28
CA ASP A 149 29.93 -9.63 2.69
C ASP A 149 30.06 -8.28 1.96
N PRO A 150 31.17 -7.53 2.14
CA PRO A 150 31.32 -6.19 1.55
C PRO A 150 31.14 -6.14 0.04
N THR A 151 31.64 -7.15 -0.69
CA THR A 151 31.49 -7.25 -2.14
C THR A 151 30.01 -7.42 -2.56
N GLU A 152 29.23 -8.16 -1.79
CA GLU A 152 27.79 -8.34 -2.03
C GLU A 152 27.00 -7.09 -1.63
N ILE A 153 27.42 -6.38 -0.60
CA ILE A 153 26.86 -5.07 -0.23
C ILE A 153 27.06 -4.07 -1.39
N ASP A 154 28.25 -4.01 -1.96
CA ASP A 154 28.54 -3.15 -3.12
C ASP A 154 27.70 -3.53 -4.34
N PHE A 155 27.52 -4.81 -4.59
CA PHE A 155 26.64 -5.30 -5.65
C PHE A 155 25.19 -4.85 -5.46
N ILE A 156 24.61 -5.05 -4.29
CA ILE A 156 23.22 -4.63 -3.96
C ILE A 156 23.09 -3.11 -4.00
N ARG A 157 24.09 -2.36 -3.52
CA ARG A 157 24.09 -0.89 -3.60
C ARG A 157 24.03 -0.41 -5.05
N ASN A 158 24.87 -0.97 -5.92
CA ASN A 158 24.89 -0.60 -7.34
C ASN A 158 23.55 -0.95 -8.02
N GLN A 159 22.95 -2.08 -7.66
CA GLN A 159 21.63 -2.46 -8.16
C GLN A 159 20.54 -1.48 -7.68
N ALA A 160 20.54 -1.12 -6.39
CA ALA A 160 19.60 -0.16 -5.83
C ALA A 160 19.74 1.24 -6.45
N LEU A 161 20.97 1.72 -6.61
CA LEU A 161 21.25 3.00 -7.28
C LEU A 161 20.81 2.99 -8.76
N SER A 162 21.03 1.88 -9.45
CA SER A 162 20.53 1.71 -10.83
C SER A 162 19.00 1.75 -10.87
N GLY A 163 18.33 1.10 -9.93
CA GLY A 163 16.87 1.15 -9.80
C GLY A 163 16.36 2.58 -9.57
N LEU A 164 17.01 3.35 -8.70
CA LEU A 164 16.63 4.76 -8.47
C LEU A 164 16.77 5.61 -9.74
N ARG A 165 17.82 5.41 -10.53
CA ARG A 165 18.01 6.13 -11.80
C ARG A 165 16.92 5.78 -12.81
N GLN A 166 16.54 4.51 -12.90
CA GLN A 166 15.43 4.09 -13.77
C GLN A 166 14.11 4.75 -13.37
N VAL A 167 13.85 4.93 -12.06
CA VAL A 167 12.70 5.70 -11.58
C VAL A 167 12.75 7.15 -12.09
N ASP A 168 13.93 7.77 -12.08
CA ASP A 168 14.08 9.16 -12.54
C ASP A 168 13.96 9.32 -14.06
N GLU A 169 14.25 8.29 -14.83
CA GLU A 169 14.13 8.30 -16.29
C GLU A 169 12.68 8.14 -16.76
N HIS A 170 11.84 7.43 -16.02
CA HIS A 170 10.46 7.14 -16.38
C HIS A 170 9.46 8.12 -15.71
N PRO A 171 8.60 8.81 -16.48
CA PRO A 171 7.72 9.86 -15.96
C PRO A 171 6.74 9.37 -14.87
N ASP A 172 6.15 8.18 -15.00
CA ASP A 172 5.18 7.65 -14.04
C ASP A 172 5.82 7.35 -12.67
N PRO A 173 6.90 6.55 -12.56
CA PRO A 173 7.58 6.33 -11.29
C PRO A 173 8.16 7.62 -10.70
N LEU A 174 8.68 8.52 -11.54
CA LEU A 174 9.22 9.81 -11.11
C LEU A 174 8.15 10.67 -10.45
N ILE A 175 6.97 10.79 -11.07
CA ILE A 175 5.90 11.64 -10.56
C ILE A 175 5.31 11.05 -9.27
N GLU A 176 5.14 9.73 -9.20
CA GLU A 176 4.64 9.02 -8.02
C GLU A 176 5.56 9.27 -6.80
N ARG A 177 6.87 9.04 -6.96
CA ARG A 177 7.84 9.32 -5.90
C ARG A 177 7.88 10.80 -5.52
N SER A 178 7.82 11.69 -6.50
CA SER A 178 7.93 13.13 -6.28
C SER A 178 6.73 13.70 -5.55
N VAL A 179 5.51 13.22 -5.86
CA VAL A 179 4.29 13.76 -5.26
C VAL A 179 4.20 13.41 -3.77
N ASP A 180 4.61 12.21 -3.34
CA ASP A 180 4.68 11.85 -1.93
C ASP A 180 5.71 12.71 -1.19
N SER A 181 6.91 12.87 -1.75
CA SER A 181 7.96 13.72 -1.17
C SER A 181 7.50 15.16 -0.94
N ILE A 182 6.66 15.70 -1.81
CA ILE A 182 6.15 17.07 -1.71
C ILE A 182 4.94 17.16 -0.78
N ALA A 183 3.98 16.25 -0.93
CA ALA A 183 2.76 16.24 -0.13
C ALA A 183 3.03 16.00 1.36
N PHE A 184 4.04 15.20 1.66
CA PHE A 184 4.43 14.83 3.02
C PHE A 184 5.75 15.45 3.47
N ARG A 185 6.14 16.60 2.90
CA ARG A 185 7.37 17.31 3.30
C ARG A 185 7.36 17.61 4.79
N GLY A 186 8.42 17.17 5.49
CA GLY A 186 8.54 17.29 6.95
C GLY A 186 7.89 16.15 7.74
N HIS A 187 7.25 15.20 7.07
CA HIS A 187 6.75 13.96 7.65
C HIS A 187 7.53 12.77 7.08
N PRO A 188 7.72 11.68 7.82
CA PRO A 188 8.44 10.50 7.31
C PRO A 188 7.90 9.91 5.98
N TYR A 189 6.60 10.03 5.71
CA TYR A 189 6.00 9.61 4.42
C TYR A 189 6.52 10.40 3.20
N GLY A 190 7.22 11.50 3.41
CA GLY A 190 7.94 12.21 2.36
C GLY A 190 9.30 11.60 2.01
N LEU A 191 9.73 10.56 2.73
CA LEU A 191 10.91 9.78 2.44
C LEU A 191 10.55 8.54 1.62
N SER A 192 11.42 8.14 0.72
CA SER A 192 11.25 6.87 0.00
C SER A 192 11.61 5.69 0.94
N PRO A 193 10.76 4.66 1.08
CA PRO A 193 11.12 3.44 1.79
C PRO A 193 12.39 2.77 1.23
N MET A 194 12.62 2.91 -0.09
CA MET A 194 13.80 2.36 -0.77
C MET A 194 15.05 3.25 -0.64
N GLY A 195 14.95 4.37 0.07
CA GLY A 195 16.05 5.31 0.25
C GLY A 195 16.23 6.31 -0.89
N ASN A 196 17.39 6.95 -0.88
CA ASN A 196 17.84 7.91 -1.89
C ASN A 196 19.33 7.67 -2.16
N GLU A 197 19.89 8.32 -3.20
CA GLU A 197 21.30 8.12 -3.56
C GLU A 197 22.26 8.38 -2.40
N ALA A 198 22.03 9.45 -1.62
CA ALA A 198 22.89 9.80 -0.50
C ALA A 198 22.83 8.78 0.63
N SER A 199 21.62 8.33 1.01
CA SER A 199 21.45 7.34 2.07
C SER A 199 22.01 5.96 1.67
N LEU A 200 21.79 5.53 0.43
CA LEU A 200 22.30 4.24 -0.07
C LEU A 200 23.84 4.24 -0.16
N ALA A 201 24.45 5.39 -0.53
CA ALA A 201 25.89 5.52 -0.62
C ALA A 201 26.60 5.33 0.74
N THR A 202 25.91 5.62 1.85
CA THR A 202 26.48 5.51 3.22
C THR A 202 26.27 4.13 3.85
N ILE A 203 25.55 3.21 3.20
CA ILE A 203 25.33 1.86 3.74
C ILE A 203 26.64 1.07 3.69
N THR A 204 27.10 0.59 4.86
CA THR A 204 28.28 -0.25 5.03
C THR A 204 27.93 -1.50 5.82
N HIS A 205 28.84 -2.47 5.90
CA HIS A 205 28.70 -3.64 6.75
C HIS A 205 28.38 -3.24 8.20
N GLU A 206 29.12 -2.27 8.74
CA GLU A 206 28.97 -1.79 10.12
C GLU A 206 27.61 -1.10 10.32
N SER A 207 27.14 -0.32 9.34
CA SER A 207 25.83 0.34 9.44
C SER A 207 24.68 -0.67 9.40
N LEU A 208 24.80 -1.76 8.64
CA LEU A 208 23.82 -2.85 8.62
C LEU A 208 23.81 -3.66 9.90
N LEU A 209 24.99 -3.94 10.50
CA LEU A 209 25.06 -4.61 11.80
C LEU A 209 24.46 -3.75 12.91
N ARG A 210 24.71 -2.43 12.90
CA ARG A 210 24.11 -1.49 13.85
C ARG A 210 22.60 -1.46 13.69
N TRP A 211 22.10 -1.34 12.46
CA TRP A 211 20.66 -1.41 12.19
C TRP A 211 20.05 -2.68 12.76
N ARG A 212 20.68 -3.85 12.53
CA ARG A 212 20.21 -5.13 13.07
C ARG A 212 20.11 -5.11 14.60
N GLN A 213 21.12 -4.61 15.29
CA GLN A 213 21.16 -4.53 16.75
C GLN A 213 20.09 -3.61 17.33
N GLU A 214 19.86 -2.46 16.69
CA GLU A 214 18.94 -1.44 17.18
C GLU A 214 17.50 -1.68 16.76
N GLN A 215 17.29 -2.17 15.56
CA GLN A 215 15.98 -2.18 14.91
C GLN A 215 15.34 -3.57 14.84
N LEU A 216 16.10 -4.65 14.87
CA LEU A 216 15.56 -6.01 14.83
C LEU A 216 15.27 -6.51 16.24
N VAL A 217 14.12 -6.07 16.79
CA VAL A 217 13.67 -6.37 18.15
C VAL A 217 12.24 -6.91 18.11
N LYS A 218 11.89 -7.78 19.09
CA LYS A 218 10.59 -8.47 19.14
C LYS A 218 9.40 -7.51 19.16
N SER A 219 9.50 -6.39 19.85
CA SER A 219 8.43 -5.39 19.95
C SER A 219 8.10 -4.71 18.62
N ARG A 220 8.97 -4.79 17.59
CA ARG A 220 8.72 -4.33 16.23
C ARG A 220 8.09 -5.38 15.32
N LEU A 221 7.86 -6.61 15.81
CA LEU A 221 7.44 -7.72 14.97
C LEU A 221 5.94 -8.01 15.14
N LEU A 222 5.22 -8.05 14.02
CA LEU A 222 3.92 -8.68 13.91
C LEU A 222 4.05 -9.86 12.96
N LEU A 223 3.74 -11.07 13.43
CA LEU A 223 3.76 -12.28 12.63
C LEU A 223 2.34 -12.68 12.26
N VAL A 224 2.04 -12.73 10.97
CA VAL A 224 0.74 -13.21 10.47
C VAL A 224 0.96 -14.51 9.71
N VAL A 225 0.26 -15.56 10.14
CA VAL A 225 0.36 -16.90 9.55
C VAL A 225 -0.99 -17.34 9.04
N VAL A 226 -1.05 -17.71 7.77
CA VAL A 226 -2.27 -18.25 7.13
C VAL A 226 -1.95 -19.59 6.48
N GLY A 227 -2.64 -20.65 6.89
CA GLY A 227 -2.45 -21.96 6.32
C GLY A 227 -2.49 -23.10 7.34
N SER A 228 -2.18 -24.33 6.89
CA SER A 228 -2.23 -25.53 7.70
C SER A 228 -0.97 -25.70 8.55
N VAL A 229 -0.87 -24.92 9.62
CA VAL A 229 0.23 -24.98 10.60
C VAL A 229 -0.36 -25.05 11.99
N SER A 230 0.01 -26.05 12.79
CA SER A 230 -0.46 -26.10 14.17
C SER A 230 0.23 -25.03 15.03
N ARG A 231 -0.47 -24.51 16.02
CA ARG A 231 0.06 -23.56 16.99
C ARG A 231 1.34 -24.10 17.66
N ALA A 232 1.34 -25.35 18.10
CA ALA A 232 2.51 -25.97 18.73
C ALA A 232 3.73 -26.06 17.81
N LYS A 233 3.53 -26.25 16.48
CA LYS A 233 4.61 -26.19 15.50
C LYS A 233 5.15 -24.76 15.40
N LEU A 234 4.28 -23.78 15.27
CA LEU A 234 4.66 -22.37 15.16
C LEU A 234 5.41 -21.89 16.42
N GLU A 235 4.96 -22.28 17.60
CA GLU A 235 5.64 -21.99 18.89
C GLU A 235 7.09 -22.49 18.90
N ARG A 236 7.32 -23.73 18.48
CA ARG A 236 8.70 -24.27 18.40
C ARG A 236 9.56 -23.54 17.38
N MET A 237 9.01 -23.24 16.20
CA MET A 237 9.70 -22.54 15.13
C MET A 237 10.11 -21.12 15.58
N VAL A 238 9.20 -20.39 16.20
CA VAL A 238 9.48 -19.03 16.71
C VAL A 238 10.46 -19.08 17.89
N ALA A 239 10.28 -19.97 18.85
CA ALA A 239 11.14 -20.08 20.04
C ALA A 239 12.62 -20.32 19.67
N SER A 240 12.87 -21.17 18.67
CA SER A 240 14.23 -21.52 18.23
C SER A 240 14.86 -20.47 17.28
N SER A 241 14.15 -19.43 16.90
CA SER A 241 14.58 -18.42 15.92
C SER A 241 14.26 -17.00 16.37
N LEU A 242 13.14 -16.42 15.93
CA LEU A 242 12.74 -15.03 16.24
C LEU A 242 12.63 -14.77 17.75
N GLY A 243 12.31 -15.80 18.54
CA GLY A 243 12.24 -15.74 20.00
C GLY A 243 13.59 -15.43 20.68
N THR A 244 14.71 -15.57 19.97
CA THR A 244 16.05 -15.22 20.47
C THR A 244 16.38 -13.73 20.38
N LEU A 245 15.59 -12.96 19.65
CA LEU A 245 15.78 -11.52 19.51
C LEU A 245 15.59 -10.78 20.85
N PRO A 246 16.22 -9.61 21.02
CA PRO A 246 15.95 -8.73 22.15
C PRO A 246 14.47 -8.32 22.22
N ALA A 247 13.97 -8.07 23.42
CA ALA A 247 12.57 -7.66 23.61
C ALA A 247 12.25 -6.35 22.87
N GLY A 248 13.11 -5.35 23.04
CA GLY A 248 12.90 -4.00 22.54
C GLY A 248 11.80 -3.23 23.30
N THR A 249 11.63 -1.97 22.94
CA THR A 249 10.66 -1.04 23.54
C THR A 249 9.76 -0.35 22.50
N TYR A 250 9.80 -0.79 21.26
CA TYR A 250 8.99 -0.19 20.20
C TYR A 250 7.50 -0.39 20.49
N ALA A 251 6.73 0.67 20.29
CA ALA A 251 5.27 0.63 20.33
C ALA A 251 4.71 1.19 19.01
N TRP A 252 3.86 0.42 18.37
CA TRP A 252 3.12 0.92 17.20
C TRP A 252 2.15 2.03 17.61
N THR A 253 2.23 3.16 16.93
CA THR A 253 1.30 4.27 17.10
C THR A 253 0.83 4.78 15.74
N MET A 254 -0.39 5.29 15.68
CA MET A 254 -0.86 6.00 14.48
C MET A 254 -0.04 7.28 14.30
N PRO A 255 0.39 7.61 13.06
CA PRO A 255 1.16 8.82 12.79
C PRO A 255 0.35 10.08 13.10
N ASP A 256 1.03 11.17 13.38
CA ASP A 256 0.39 12.47 13.55
C ASP A 256 -0.10 13.01 12.20
N THR A 257 -1.23 13.71 12.25
CA THR A 257 -1.73 14.42 11.07
C THR A 257 -0.90 15.65 10.81
N LEU A 258 -0.63 15.93 9.54
CA LEU A 258 0.07 17.14 9.14
C LEU A 258 -0.86 18.37 9.17
N PRO A 259 -0.36 19.55 9.50
CA PRO A 259 -1.12 20.79 9.40
C PRO A 259 -1.58 21.05 7.95
N ALA A 260 -2.69 21.75 7.80
CA ALA A 260 -3.16 22.19 6.48
C ALA A 260 -2.08 23.01 5.76
N ARG A 261 -2.00 22.84 4.45
CA ARG A 261 -1.06 23.56 3.59
C ARG A 261 -1.75 23.85 2.28
N ALA A 262 -1.81 25.13 1.89
CA ALA A 262 -2.43 25.55 0.64
C ALA A 262 -1.94 24.75 -0.57
N SER A 263 -2.80 24.58 -1.55
CA SER A 263 -2.45 23.90 -2.80
C SER A 263 -1.20 24.53 -3.45
N SER A 264 -0.35 23.69 -3.98
CA SER A 264 0.89 24.13 -4.62
C SER A 264 1.18 23.30 -5.86
N LEU A 265 1.98 23.85 -6.78
CA LEU A 265 2.45 23.17 -7.98
C LEU A 265 3.98 23.11 -8.01
N THR A 266 4.51 21.90 -8.08
CA THR A 266 5.92 21.66 -8.40
C THR A 266 6.03 21.19 -9.84
N VAL A 267 6.88 21.84 -10.63
CA VAL A 267 7.12 21.52 -12.05
C VAL A 267 8.47 20.84 -12.18
N ILE A 268 8.50 19.69 -12.82
CA ILE A 268 9.70 18.96 -13.24
C ILE A 268 9.76 19.07 -14.78
N PRO A 269 10.59 19.94 -15.32
CA PRO A 269 10.67 20.15 -16.77
C PRO A 269 11.13 18.89 -17.51
N ARG A 270 10.34 18.47 -18.49
CA ARG A 270 10.67 17.36 -19.40
C ARG A 270 10.07 17.65 -20.78
N VAL A 271 10.80 17.26 -21.83
CA VAL A 271 10.27 17.26 -23.20
C VAL A 271 9.69 15.87 -23.46
N LEU A 272 8.36 15.77 -23.43
CA LEU A 272 7.62 14.51 -23.53
C LEU A 272 6.47 14.64 -24.55
N PRO A 273 6.06 13.54 -25.19
CA PRO A 273 4.89 13.53 -26.09
C PRO A 273 3.58 13.88 -25.37
N THR A 274 3.47 13.52 -24.10
CA THR A 274 2.36 13.84 -23.20
C THR A 274 2.88 14.36 -21.87
N ASN A 275 2.05 15.05 -21.11
CA ASN A 275 2.41 15.55 -19.80
C ASN A 275 1.76 14.71 -18.72
N TYR A 276 2.41 14.63 -17.57
CA TYR A 276 1.96 13.86 -16.41
C TYR A 276 1.66 14.82 -15.26
N LEU A 277 0.50 14.66 -14.64
CA LEU A 277 0.07 15.48 -13.53
C LEU A 277 -0.44 14.56 -12.42
N SER A 278 0.13 14.70 -11.24
CA SER A 278 -0.32 13.99 -10.04
C SER A 278 -0.42 14.97 -8.87
N GLY A 279 -1.52 14.88 -8.14
CA GLY A 279 -1.75 15.67 -6.95
C GLY A 279 -2.20 14.80 -5.79
N ILE A 280 -1.74 15.09 -4.58
CA ILE A 280 -2.16 14.42 -3.35
C ILE A 280 -2.85 15.43 -2.44
N TYR A 281 -4.01 15.05 -1.93
CA TYR A 281 -4.67 15.65 -0.78
C TYR A 281 -4.61 14.72 0.42
N ARG A 282 -4.41 15.29 1.60
CA ARG A 282 -4.24 14.52 2.84
C ARG A 282 -5.59 14.19 3.46
N GLY A 283 -5.75 12.95 3.88
CA GLY A 283 -6.95 12.42 4.52
C GLY A 283 -6.84 12.28 6.03
N PRO A 284 -7.77 11.55 6.65
CA PRO A 284 -7.78 11.23 8.06
C PRO A 284 -6.75 10.15 8.42
N ARG A 285 -6.61 9.83 9.71
CA ARG A 285 -6.00 8.57 10.13
C ARG A 285 -6.88 7.39 9.70
N ALA A 286 -6.27 6.25 9.41
CA ALA A 286 -7.00 5.07 8.95
C ALA A 286 -8.03 4.54 9.96
N ASN A 287 -7.86 4.82 11.27
CA ASN A 287 -8.83 4.48 12.31
C ASN A 287 -9.96 5.51 12.49
N ASP A 288 -9.94 6.63 11.77
CA ASP A 288 -11.03 7.61 11.78
C ASP A 288 -12.24 7.07 11.00
N ARG A 289 -13.45 7.44 11.46
CA ARG A 289 -14.71 7.11 10.78
C ARG A 289 -14.80 7.65 9.34
N ASP A 290 -14.09 8.75 9.07
CA ASP A 290 -14.08 9.37 7.74
C ASP A 290 -13.30 8.56 6.70
N ALA A 291 -12.47 7.60 7.11
CA ALA A 291 -11.64 6.82 6.17
C ALA A 291 -12.47 6.01 5.17
N ALA A 292 -13.53 5.33 5.62
CA ALA A 292 -14.44 4.58 4.74
C ALA A 292 -15.18 5.52 3.77
N ALA A 293 -15.70 6.64 4.28
CA ALA A 293 -16.39 7.63 3.45
C ALA A 293 -15.46 8.26 2.41
N LEU A 294 -14.19 8.54 2.78
CA LEU A 294 -13.20 9.08 1.85
C LEU A 294 -12.82 8.07 0.77
N ARG A 295 -12.73 6.78 1.10
CA ARG A 295 -12.53 5.71 0.10
C ARG A 295 -13.65 5.71 -0.94
N VAL A 296 -14.91 5.76 -0.50
CA VAL A 296 -16.06 5.84 -1.40
C VAL A 296 -16.04 7.13 -2.22
N ALA A 297 -15.79 8.29 -1.59
CA ALA A 297 -15.72 9.57 -2.28
C ALA A 297 -14.64 9.59 -3.37
N THR A 298 -13.46 9.05 -3.09
CA THR A 298 -12.34 8.96 -4.04
C THR A 298 -12.71 8.09 -5.25
N ALA A 299 -13.39 6.97 -5.05
CA ALA A 299 -13.82 6.10 -6.14
C ALA A 299 -14.94 6.73 -6.99
N VAL A 300 -15.89 7.42 -6.35
CA VAL A 300 -16.92 8.22 -7.10
C VAL A 300 -16.23 9.26 -7.96
N LEU A 301 -15.27 10.01 -7.40
CA LEU A 301 -14.50 11.01 -8.14
C LEU A 301 -13.74 10.37 -9.30
N SER A 302 -13.10 9.22 -9.10
CA SER A 302 -12.38 8.49 -10.15
C SER A 302 -13.30 8.15 -11.34
N GLY A 303 -14.52 7.66 -11.07
CA GLY A 303 -15.52 7.39 -12.08
C GLY A 303 -15.99 8.64 -12.83
N GLN A 304 -16.19 9.76 -12.11
CA GLN A 304 -16.55 11.05 -12.73
C GLN A 304 -15.42 11.59 -13.61
N LEU A 305 -14.17 11.54 -13.14
CA LEU A 305 -13.01 11.96 -13.92
C LEU A 305 -12.86 11.12 -15.20
N PHE A 306 -13.02 9.81 -15.09
CA PHE A 306 -12.97 8.92 -16.24
C PHE A 306 -14.07 9.29 -17.27
N SER A 307 -15.30 9.49 -16.82
CA SER A 307 -16.42 9.88 -17.68
C SER A 307 -16.19 11.22 -18.35
N GLU A 308 -15.85 12.26 -17.56
CA GLU A 308 -15.74 13.62 -18.07
C GLU A 308 -14.49 13.85 -18.92
N ILE A 309 -13.33 13.35 -18.48
CA ILE A 309 -12.05 13.67 -19.13
C ILE A 309 -11.75 12.70 -20.27
N ARG A 310 -11.96 11.39 -20.05
CA ARG A 310 -11.63 10.38 -21.06
C ARG A 310 -12.80 10.15 -22.03
N SER A 311 -13.99 9.83 -21.50
CA SER A 311 -15.10 9.39 -22.38
C SER A 311 -15.75 10.52 -23.13
N LYS A 312 -16.04 11.67 -22.49
CA LYS A 312 -16.75 12.79 -23.11
C LYS A 312 -15.83 13.75 -23.87
N ASN A 313 -14.65 14.05 -23.30
CA ASN A 313 -13.77 15.07 -23.85
C ASN A 313 -12.54 14.51 -24.57
N ASN A 314 -12.26 13.20 -24.46
CA ASN A 314 -11.13 12.52 -25.11
C ASN A 314 -9.76 13.21 -24.85
N LEU A 315 -9.56 13.74 -23.62
CA LEU A 315 -8.36 14.50 -23.25
C LEU A 315 -7.23 13.65 -22.73
N THR A 316 -7.51 12.38 -22.42
CA THR A 316 -6.53 11.47 -21.81
C THR A 316 -6.79 10.01 -22.15
N TYR A 317 -5.73 9.21 -22.08
CA TYR A 317 -5.84 7.76 -22.01
C TYR A 317 -5.92 7.27 -20.56
N SER A 318 -5.23 7.94 -19.62
CA SER A 318 -5.13 7.52 -18.21
C SER A 318 -5.51 8.66 -17.27
N VAL A 319 -6.57 8.46 -16.49
CA VAL A 319 -7.03 9.35 -15.44
C VAL A 319 -7.58 8.53 -14.27
N ALA A 320 -7.26 8.94 -13.05
CA ALA A 320 -7.73 8.29 -11.84
C ALA A 320 -7.79 9.27 -10.65
N ALA A 321 -8.58 8.91 -9.65
CA ALA A 321 -8.46 9.43 -8.30
C ALA A 321 -8.08 8.26 -7.38
N PRO A 322 -6.77 8.01 -7.14
CA PRO A 322 -6.32 6.91 -6.27
C PRO A 322 -6.62 7.18 -4.80
N TYR A 323 -6.90 6.11 -4.05
CA TYR A 323 -6.98 6.09 -2.60
C TYR A 323 -5.75 5.37 -2.04
N HIS A 324 -4.96 6.02 -1.22
CA HIS A 324 -3.77 5.45 -0.60
C HIS A 324 -4.10 4.95 0.81
N ASP A 325 -4.17 3.62 0.94
CA ASP A 325 -4.50 2.92 2.18
C ASP A 325 -3.25 2.74 3.05
N ARG A 326 -2.98 3.72 3.88
CA ARG A 326 -1.87 3.77 4.84
C ARG A 326 -2.37 4.34 6.17
N ALA A 327 -1.57 4.29 7.24
CA ALA A 327 -2.01 4.74 8.57
C ALA A 327 -2.47 6.21 8.57
N LEU A 328 -1.85 7.06 7.77
CA LEU A 328 -2.35 8.39 7.43
C LEU A 328 -2.87 8.37 5.98
N VAL A 329 -4.17 8.16 5.84
CA VAL A 329 -4.84 8.05 4.55
C VAL A 329 -4.59 9.29 3.69
N SER A 330 -4.48 9.11 2.39
CA SER A 330 -4.52 10.20 1.42
C SER A 330 -5.31 9.79 0.18
N GLY A 331 -5.79 10.75 -0.54
CA GLY A 331 -6.29 10.53 -1.89
C GLY A 331 -5.48 11.32 -2.90
N GLY A 332 -5.64 10.94 -4.15
CA GLY A 332 -4.89 11.56 -5.23
C GLY A 332 -5.78 11.98 -6.40
N LEU A 333 -5.16 12.66 -7.32
CA LEU A 333 -5.65 13.02 -8.64
C LEU A 333 -4.52 12.77 -9.62
N TYR A 334 -4.73 11.93 -10.62
CA TYR A 334 -3.70 11.58 -11.60
C TYR A 334 -4.25 11.69 -13.02
N VAL A 335 -3.45 12.22 -13.93
CA VAL A 335 -3.78 12.24 -15.35
C VAL A 335 -2.54 12.37 -16.23
N THR A 336 -2.58 11.71 -17.41
CA THR A 336 -1.66 11.97 -18.52
C THR A 336 -2.41 12.73 -19.62
N THR A 337 -1.88 13.86 -20.12
CA THR A 337 -2.63 14.66 -21.10
C THR A 337 -1.71 15.56 -21.94
N THR A 338 -2.14 15.85 -23.15
CA THR A 338 -1.51 16.87 -24.00
C THR A 338 -2.05 18.30 -23.73
N LEU A 339 -3.19 18.41 -23.00
CA LEU A 339 -3.87 19.67 -22.68
C LEU A 339 -4.06 19.82 -21.16
N PRO A 340 -2.98 20.03 -20.38
CA PRO A 340 -3.00 19.98 -18.92
C PRO A 340 -3.96 21.01 -18.30
N ASP A 341 -4.03 22.25 -18.79
CA ASP A 341 -4.91 23.30 -18.23
C ASP A 341 -6.39 22.95 -18.40
N SER A 342 -6.78 22.50 -19.59
CA SER A 342 -8.17 22.08 -19.85
C SER A 342 -8.58 20.90 -18.98
N THR A 343 -7.68 19.92 -18.84
CA THR A 343 -7.90 18.75 -18.02
C THR A 343 -8.00 19.10 -16.53
N LEU A 344 -7.06 19.92 -16.05
CA LEU A 344 -7.04 20.37 -14.66
C LEU A 344 -8.28 21.18 -14.28
N LYS A 345 -8.78 21.99 -15.19
CA LYS A 345 -10.05 22.72 -15.00
C LYS A 345 -11.22 21.75 -14.79
N ILE A 346 -11.34 20.72 -15.62
CA ILE A 346 -12.39 19.71 -15.46
C ILE A 346 -12.21 18.97 -14.12
N MET A 347 -10.99 18.56 -13.76
CA MET A 347 -10.72 17.91 -12.47
C MET A 347 -11.20 18.78 -11.30
N ARG A 348 -10.87 20.07 -11.31
CA ARG A 348 -11.31 21.00 -10.27
C ARG A 348 -12.84 21.13 -10.23
N ASP A 349 -13.49 21.22 -11.39
CA ASP A 349 -14.94 21.35 -11.46
C ASP A 349 -15.63 20.07 -10.92
N GLN A 350 -15.08 18.89 -11.16
CA GLN A 350 -15.58 17.63 -10.57
C GLN A 350 -15.35 17.57 -9.05
N VAL A 351 -14.20 18.02 -8.55
CA VAL A 351 -13.96 18.13 -7.10
C VAL A 351 -14.99 19.06 -6.46
N ARG A 352 -15.27 20.22 -7.06
CA ARG A 352 -16.30 21.16 -6.56
C ARG A 352 -17.69 20.55 -6.60
N LEU A 353 -18.01 19.81 -7.65
CA LEU A 353 -19.30 19.09 -7.74
C LEU A 353 -19.46 18.13 -6.56
N MET A 354 -18.41 17.37 -6.23
CA MET A 354 -18.40 16.46 -5.07
C MET A 354 -18.56 17.19 -3.72
N GLN A 355 -18.08 18.44 -3.63
CA GLN A 355 -18.19 19.26 -2.43
C GLN A 355 -19.56 19.91 -2.28
N ASP A 356 -20.21 20.29 -3.39
CA ASP A 356 -21.43 21.11 -3.39
C ASP A 356 -22.72 20.28 -3.50
N VAL A 357 -22.66 19.13 -4.18
CA VAL A 357 -23.84 18.31 -4.48
C VAL A 357 -23.83 17.03 -3.66
N THR A 358 -24.95 16.73 -2.99
CA THR A 358 -25.16 15.45 -2.32
C THR A 358 -25.58 14.39 -3.35
N ILE A 359 -24.81 13.34 -3.49
CA ILE A 359 -25.14 12.17 -4.30
C ILE A 359 -26.25 11.40 -3.59
N PRO A 360 -27.33 10.99 -4.26
CA PRO A 360 -28.31 10.10 -3.65
C PRO A 360 -27.65 8.82 -3.14
N THR A 361 -27.89 8.45 -1.89
CA THR A 361 -27.24 7.27 -1.27
C THR A 361 -27.47 6.00 -2.08
N GLN A 362 -28.65 5.86 -2.70
CA GLN A 362 -28.97 4.72 -3.56
C GLN A 362 -28.05 4.65 -4.81
N ALA A 363 -27.54 5.78 -5.29
CA ALA A 363 -26.62 5.82 -6.42
C ALA A 363 -25.22 5.29 -6.06
N LEU A 364 -24.89 5.17 -4.77
CA LEU A 364 -23.65 4.55 -4.30
C LEU A 364 -23.69 3.02 -4.28
N ALA A 365 -24.88 2.42 -4.32
CA ALA A 365 -25.06 0.97 -4.17
C ALA A 365 -24.25 0.14 -5.18
N PRO A 366 -24.22 0.45 -6.50
CA PRO A 366 -23.41 -0.30 -7.46
C PRO A 366 -21.92 -0.23 -7.16
N LEU A 367 -21.41 0.95 -6.75
CA LEU A 367 -20.01 1.15 -6.40
C LEU A 367 -19.64 0.37 -5.13
N ILE A 368 -20.50 0.41 -4.11
CA ILE A 368 -20.30 -0.36 -2.88
C ILE A 368 -20.31 -1.86 -3.20
N GLN A 369 -21.20 -2.32 -4.07
CA GLN A 369 -21.24 -3.72 -4.51
C GLN A 369 -19.96 -4.10 -5.27
N GLN A 370 -19.39 -3.21 -6.08
CA GLN A 370 -18.09 -3.42 -6.72
C GLN A 370 -16.98 -3.59 -5.68
N PHE A 371 -16.88 -2.71 -4.68
CA PHE A 371 -15.90 -2.84 -3.59
C PHE A 371 -16.03 -4.16 -2.84
N LEU A 372 -17.25 -4.63 -2.61
CA LEU A 372 -17.48 -5.92 -1.95
C LEU A 372 -16.99 -7.08 -2.83
N THR A 373 -17.24 -6.99 -4.14
CA THR A 373 -16.75 -8.01 -5.07
C THR A 373 -15.22 -8.01 -5.14
N GLU A 374 -14.59 -6.85 -5.27
CA GLU A 374 -13.14 -6.69 -5.23
C GLU A 374 -12.55 -7.21 -3.90
N TYR A 375 -13.19 -6.87 -2.78
CA TYR A 375 -12.77 -7.37 -1.46
C TYR A 375 -12.75 -8.91 -1.40
N PHE A 376 -13.77 -9.59 -1.93
CA PHE A 376 -13.78 -11.05 -1.95
C PHE A 376 -12.70 -11.61 -2.87
N LEU A 377 -12.54 -11.06 -4.07
CA LEU A 377 -11.53 -11.50 -5.02
C LEU A 377 -10.10 -11.29 -4.47
N ASP A 378 -9.86 -10.12 -3.90
CA ASP A 378 -8.55 -9.78 -3.33
C ASP A 378 -8.21 -10.66 -2.12
N ASN A 379 -9.21 -11.13 -1.35
CA ASN A 379 -9.00 -11.97 -0.17
C ASN A 379 -9.15 -13.48 -0.44
N GLU A 380 -9.20 -13.92 -1.68
CA GLU A 380 -9.19 -15.36 -2.02
C GLU A 380 -7.86 -16.03 -1.68
N THR A 381 -6.75 -15.28 -1.75
CA THR A 381 -5.41 -15.84 -1.50
C THR A 381 -5.00 -15.72 -0.04
N SER A 382 -4.25 -16.71 0.45
CA SER A 382 -3.68 -16.69 1.81
C SER A 382 -2.76 -15.48 2.02
N THR A 383 -2.07 -15.00 0.98
CA THR A 383 -1.20 -13.82 1.03
C THR A 383 -2.02 -12.55 1.28
N ALA A 384 -3.10 -12.36 0.53
CA ALA A 384 -3.97 -11.20 0.69
C ALA A 384 -4.71 -11.21 2.04
N GLN A 385 -5.15 -12.39 2.50
CA GLN A 385 -5.73 -12.55 3.84
C GLN A 385 -4.75 -12.14 4.94
N ALA A 386 -3.48 -12.54 4.82
CA ALA A 386 -2.44 -12.17 5.79
C ALA A 386 -2.22 -10.64 5.82
N ASP A 387 -2.15 -9.99 4.65
CA ASP A 387 -2.00 -8.54 4.56
C ASP A 387 -3.22 -7.79 5.12
N PHE A 388 -4.42 -8.26 4.80
CA PHE A 388 -5.65 -7.65 5.30
C PHE A 388 -5.81 -7.75 6.82
N LEU A 389 -5.44 -8.89 7.42
CA LEU A 389 -5.42 -9.08 8.88
C LEU A 389 -4.38 -8.17 9.54
N ALA A 390 -3.18 -8.05 8.94
CA ALA A 390 -2.15 -7.15 9.44
C ALA A 390 -2.60 -5.69 9.40
N ARG A 391 -3.14 -5.20 8.27
CA ARG A 391 -3.68 -3.84 8.13
C ARG A 391 -4.79 -3.56 9.15
N SER A 392 -5.70 -4.51 9.32
CA SER A 392 -6.79 -4.40 10.29
C SER A 392 -6.25 -4.28 11.71
N GLN A 393 -5.28 -5.10 12.09
CA GLN A 393 -4.62 -5.01 13.39
C GLN A 393 -3.90 -3.67 13.58
N LEU A 394 -3.10 -3.27 12.61
CA LEU A 394 -2.25 -2.08 12.74
C LEU A 394 -3.06 -0.78 12.65
N TYR A 395 -3.98 -0.69 11.70
CA TYR A 395 -4.72 0.54 11.44
C TYR A 395 -5.95 0.73 12.32
N LYS A 396 -6.55 -0.35 12.81
CA LYS A 396 -7.77 -0.30 13.65
C LYS A 396 -7.52 -0.78 15.08
N GLY A 397 -6.31 -1.29 15.39
CA GLY A 397 -5.97 -1.84 16.70
C GLY A 397 -6.59 -3.22 16.97
N ASP A 398 -7.32 -3.77 16.01
CA ASP A 398 -8.09 -5.01 16.17
C ASP A 398 -8.25 -5.72 14.82
N TRP A 399 -7.67 -6.90 14.66
CA TRP A 399 -7.80 -7.69 13.44
C TRP A 399 -9.26 -8.05 13.10
N HIS A 400 -10.18 -8.13 14.10
CA HIS A 400 -11.61 -8.35 13.85
C HIS A 400 -12.25 -7.19 13.06
N SER A 401 -11.61 -6.04 12.96
CA SER A 401 -12.10 -4.95 12.11
C SER A 401 -12.14 -5.33 10.63
N ALA A 402 -11.39 -6.36 10.22
CA ALA A 402 -11.48 -6.96 8.90
C ALA A 402 -12.92 -7.40 8.56
N VAL A 403 -13.63 -7.97 9.52
CA VAL A 403 -15.03 -8.41 9.35
C VAL A 403 -15.98 -7.22 9.19
N ARG A 404 -15.70 -6.12 9.88
CA ARG A 404 -16.54 -4.90 9.85
C ARG A 404 -16.34 -4.04 8.61
N PHE A 405 -15.25 -4.22 7.88
CA PHE A 405 -14.90 -3.41 6.71
C PHE A 405 -16.05 -3.27 5.70
N MET A 406 -16.73 -4.36 5.39
CA MET A 406 -17.87 -4.35 4.47
C MET A 406 -19.09 -3.61 5.04
N ALA A 407 -19.33 -3.74 6.35
CA ALA A 407 -20.41 -3.03 7.02
C ALA A 407 -20.12 -1.52 7.05
N ASP A 408 -18.89 -1.13 7.30
CA ASP A 408 -18.45 0.27 7.29
C ASP A 408 -18.64 0.93 5.91
N LEU A 409 -18.33 0.20 4.83
CA LEU A 409 -18.57 0.70 3.46
C LEU A 409 -20.06 0.84 3.14
N ARG A 410 -20.88 -0.15 3.54
CA ARG A 410 -22.35 -0.10 3.33
C ARG A 410 -23.04 1.01 4.10
N ALA A 411 -22.47 1.44 5.21
CA ALA A 411 -23.01 2.50 6.04
C ALA A 411 -22.75 3.92 5.46
N VAL A 412 -21.89 4.05 4.46
CA VAL A 412 -21.55 5.36 3.87
C VAL A 412 -22.75 5.92 3.11
N THR A 413 -23.14 7.16 3.44
CA THR A 413 -24.21 7.91 2.80
C THR A 413 -23.68 8.93 1.81
N GLY A 414 -24.54 9.44 0.93
CA GLY A 414 -24.19 10.54 0.03
C GLY A 414 -23.82 11.83 0.77
N GLU A 415 -24.38 12.06 1.94
CA GLU A 415 -24.02 13.18 2.81
C GLU A 415 -22.62 13.01 3.39
N ASP A 416 -22.22 11.78 3.78
CA ASP A 416 -20.87 11.49 4.22
C ASP A 416 -19.87 11.75 3.09
N VAL A 417 -20.17 11.32 1.87
CA VAL A 417 -19.36 11.60 0.67
C VAL A 417 -19.17 13.11 0.48
N ARG A 418 -20.24 13.90 0.53
CA ARG A 418 -20.15 15.37 0.43
C ARG A 418 -19.33 15.96 1.57
N ARG A 419 -19.57 15.55 2.79
CA ARG A 419 -18.89 16.04 3.98
C ARG A 419 -17.38 15.79 3.92
N VAL A 420 -16.95 14.56 3.58
CA VAL A 420 -15.51 14.24 3.47
C VAL A 420 -14.89 14.93 2.26
N SER A 421 -15.62 15.12 1.17
CA SER A 421 -15.16 15.88 -0.01
C SER A 421 -14.85 17.32 0.36
N ARG A 422 -15.71 18.00 1.11
CA ARG A 422 -15.48 19.36 1.61
C ARG A 422 -14.29 19.42 2.57
N ARG A 423 -14.11 18.40 3.39
CA ARG A 423 -13.07 18.39 4.41
C ARG A 423 -11.69 18.07 3.84
N TYR A 424 -11.57 17.15 2.90
CA TYR A 424 -10.30 16.55 2.49
C TYR A 424 -9.92 16.77 1.02
N LEU A 425 -10.86 16.90 0.08
CA LEU A 425 -10.57 17.12 -1.34
C LEU A 425 -10.17 18.58 -1.59
N ARG A 426 -9.13 19.02 -0.94
CA ARG A 426 -8.59 20.39 -0.99
C ARG A 426 -7.12 20.39 -0.60
N ASP A 427 -6.47 21.54 -0.70
CA ASP A 427 -5.07 21.68 -0.28
C ASP A 427 -4.14 20.72 -1.04
N VAL A 428 -4.41 20.52 -2.34
CA VAL A 428 -3.75 19.53 -3.19
C VAL A 428 -2.30 19.93 -3.46
N GLN A 429 -1.39 19.02 -3.19
CA GLN A 429 0.03 19.21 -3.52
C GLN A 429 0.30 18.55 -4.88
N TRP A 430 0.52 19.38 -5.89
CA TRP A 430 0.67 18.93 -7.26
C TRP A 430 2.13 18.79 -7.69
N VAL A 431 2.39 17.74 -8.48
CA VAL A 431 3.59 17.59 -9.29
C VAL A 431 3.18 17.48 -10.75
N TYR A 432 3.89 18.19 -11.58
CA TYR A 432 3.74 18.17 -13.03
C TYR A 432 5.07 17.81 -13.68
N VAL A 433 5.09 16.79 -14.52
CA VAL A 433 6.24 16.39 -15.33
C VAL A 433 5.89 16.63 -16.79
N GLY A 434 6.54 17.60 -17.41
CA GLY A 434 6.25 18.00 -18.78
C GLY A 434 6.77 19.40 -19.15
N ASP A 435 6.16 20.01 -20.18
CA ASP A 435 6.50 21.33 -20.68
C ASP A 435 5.95 22.43 -19.73
N PRO A 436 6.81 23.22 -19.05
CA PRO A 436 6.38 24.26 -18.12
C PRO A 436 5.46 25.31 -18.72
N ALA A 437 5.52 25.53 -20.04
CA ALA A 437 4.69 26.53 -20.73
C ALA A 437 3.22 26.09 -20.88
N ARG A 438 2.91 24.81 -20.63
CA ARG A 438 1.59 24.24 -20.83
C ARG A 438 0.74 24.14 -19.57
N ILE A 439 1.24 24.54 -18.41
CA ILE A 439 0.56 24.41 -17.11
C ILE A 439 0.42 25.75 -16.40
N SER A 440 -0.80 26.10 -16.02
CA SER A 440 -1.11 27.27 -15.23
C SER A 440 -0.96 26.99 -13.74
N ARG A 441 0.04 27.60 -13.09
CA ARG A 441 0.23 27.54 -11.64
C ARG A 441 -1.01 28.00 -10.89
N ARG A 442 -1.61 29.11 -11.30
CA ARG A 442 -2.82 29.66 -10.67
C ARG A 442 -4.00 28.67 -10.67
N LEU A 443 -4.12 27.88 -11.74
CA LEU A 443 -5.19 26.89 -11.85
C LEU A 443 -4.95 25.71 -10.87
N ALA A 444 -3.72 25.21 -10.79
CA ALA A 444 -3.35 24.13 -9.86
C ALA A 444 -3.49 24.58 -8.39
N GLU A 445 -3.18 25.83 -8.09
CA GLU A 445 -3.27 26.39 -6.72
C GLU A 445 -4.71 26.76 -6.31
N SER A 446 -5.71 26.59 -7.19
CA SER A 446 -7.13 26.91 -6.91
C SER A 446 -7.99 25.74 -6.43
N PHE A 447 -7.36 24.61 -6.05
CA PHE A 447 -8.00 23.42 -5.48
C PHE A 447 -8.20 23.51 -3.97
#